data_8d8266a0b59a136d8bc13d89cfcc36c6
#
_entry.id   8d8266a0b59a136d8bc13d89cfcc36c6
#
_cell.length_a   1.000
_cell.length_b   1.000
_cell.length_c   1.000
_cell.angle_alpha   90.00
_cell.angle_beta   90.00
_cell.angle_gamma   90.00
#
_symmetry.space_group_name_H-M   'P 1'
#
loop_
_entity.id
_entity.type
_entity.pdbx_description
1 polymer ?
#
loop_
_entity_poly.entity_id
_entity_poly.type
_entity_poly.pdbx_seq_one_letter_code
_entity_poly.pdbx_strand_id
1 'polypeptide(L)'
;MARKVSLGVFFLQLALALFLLFSGLNATSAVVKSDSFGFSATINFGDNEVVTIVDQLLPKNKSLATFIIIILAIVQIACGAILLLNFFIETKQITDILLIIMLVVWALIIIFLDIIGTGGLINGAFKNYKTFVAFCKQLSQHLLVIGAILLAFKNE
;
A
#
# COMPACT_ATOMS: atom_id res chain seq x y z
N MET A 1 19.01 -17.37 20.63
CA MET A 1 17.82 -18.27 20.68
C MET A 1 17.08 -18.11 19.37
N ALA A 2 16.92 -19.17 18.58
CA ALA A 2 16.16 -19.10 17.31
C ALA A 2 14.68 -18.82 17.65
N ARG A 3 14.18 -17.70 17.19
CA ARG A 3 12.78 -17.28 17.39
C ARG A 3 11.88 -18.25 16.62
N LYS A 4 11.02 -18.98 17.32
CA LYS A 4 9.99 -19.83 16.68
C LYS A 4 8.92 -18.92 16.09
N VAL A 5 9.18 -18.33 14.93
CA VAL A 5 8.15 -17.62 14.16
C VAL A 5 7.14 -18.67 13.68
N SER A 6 5.85 -18.47 13.97
CA SER A 6 4.84 -19.39 13.45
C SER A 6 4.82 -19.31 11.91
N LEU A 7 4.64 -20.44 11.25
CA LEU A 7 4.61 -20.51 9.79
C LEU A 7 3.59 -19.50 9.18
N GLY A 8 2.46 -19.29 9.86
CA GLY A 8 1.45 -18.32 9.44
C GLY A 8 1.96 -16.87 9.47
N VAL A 9 2.73 -16.50 10.50
CA VAL A 9 3.33 -15.17 10.60
C VAL A 9 4.38 -14.98 9.50
N PHE A 10 5.21 -16.00 9.24
CA PHE A 10 6.19 -15.96 8.16
C PHE A 10 5.53 -15.68 6.80
N PHE A 11 4.49 -16.45 6.43
CA PHE A 11 3.79 -16.23 5.17
C PHE A 11 3.09 -14.88 5.11
N LEU A 12 2.55 -14.39 6.22
CA LEU A 12 1.90 -13.09 6.28
C LEU A 12 2.92 -11.95 6.07
N GLN A 13 4.07 -12.00 6.72
CA GLN A 13 5.15 -11.02 6.53
C GLN A 13 5.69 -11.06 5.10
N LEU A 14 5.88 -12.26 4.52
CA LEU A 14 6.29 -12.42 3.14
C LEU A 14 5.27 -11.81 2.17
N ALA A 15 3.98 -12.11 2.37
CA ALA A 15 2.91 -11.54 1.55
C ALA A 15 2.84 -10.01 1.66
N LEU A 16 2.96 -9.47 2.87
CA LEU A 16 3.01 -8.02 3.10
C LEU A 16 4.21 -7.38 2.40
N ALA A 17 5.39 -7.97 2.53
CA ALA A 17 6.62 -7.48 1.91
C ALA A 17 6.51 -7.43 0.38
N LEU A 18 6.02 -8.50 -0.23
CA LEU A 18 5.77 -8.56 -1.68
C LEU A 18 4.69 -7.57 -2.11
N PHE A 19 3.59 -7.47 -1.36
CA PHE A 19 2.51 -6.53 -1.63
C PHE A 19 3.02 -5.08 -1.64
N LEU A 20 3.76 -4.65 -0.62
CA LEU A 20 4.30 -3.29 -0.54
C LEU A 20 5.30 -3.02 -1.66
N LEU A 21 6.18 -3.97 -1.96
CA LEU A 21 7.17 -3.83 -3.02
C LEU A 21 6.50 -3.65 -4.38
N PHE A 22 5.53 -4.52 -4.72
CA PHE A 22 4.85 -4.45 -6.02
C PHE A 22 3.86 -3.28 -6.10
N SER A 23 3.20 -2.91 -5.00
CA SER A 23 2.36 -1.71 -4.94
C SER A 23 3.18 -0.43 -5.19
N GLY A 24 4.36 -0.32 -4.57
CA GLY A 24 5.28 0.80 -4.82
C GLY A 24 5.79 0.84 -6.26
N LEU A 25 6.16 -0.30 -6.85
CA LEU A 25 6.55 -0.38 -8.26
C LEU A 25 5.40 0.00 -9.19
N ASN A 26 4.17 -0.40 -8.89
CA ASN A 26 3.01 -0.01 -9.65
C ASN A 26 2.76 1.50 -9.58
N ALA A 27 2.87 2.12 -8.40
CA ALA A 27 2.73 3.56 -8.22
C ALA A 27 3.78 4.34 -9.04
N THR A 28 5.04 3.88 -9.08
CA THR A 28 6.07 4.51 -9.93
C THR A 28 5.74 4.37 -11.42
N SER A 29 5.25 3.23 -11.87
CA SER A 29 4.91 3.01 -13.28
C SER A 29 3.76 3.90 -13.76
N ALA A 30 2.83 4.24 -12.88
CA ALA A 30 1.72 5.15 -13.21
C ALA A 30 2.20 6.59 -13.49
N VAL A 31 3.31 7.00 -12.86
CA VAL A 31 3.88 8.35 -12.99
C VAL A 31 4.92 8.42 -14.10
N VAL A 32 5.77 7.42 -14.20
CA VAL A 32 6.78 7.31 -15.25
C VAL A 32 6.14 6.70 -16.48
N LYS A 33 5.34 7.46 -17.22
CA LYS A 33 4.97 7.10 -18.58
C LYS A 33 6.25 7.08 -19.42
N SER A 34 6.75 5.89 -19.65
CA SER A 34 8.07 5.62 -20.15
C SER A 34 8.19 5.85 -21.65
N ASP A 35 8.31 7.09 -22.08
CA ASP A 35 8.95 7.39 -23.37
C ASP A 35 10.48 7.51 -23.27
N SER A 36 11.04 7.52 -22.04
CA SER A 36 12.44 7.81 -21.82
C SER A 36 13.37 6.60 -21.67
N PHE A 37 12.86 5.39 -21.45
CA PHE A 37 13.71 4.21 -21.16
C PHE A 37 13.53 3.00 -22.11
N GLY A 38 12.82 3.13 -23.22
CA GLY A 38 12.72 2.03 -24.22
C GLY A 38 12.11 0.71 -23.73
N PHE A 39 11.57 0.66 -22.53
CA PHE A 39 10.85 -0.47 -21.99
C PHE A 39 9.35 -0.25 -22.13
N SER A 40 8.82 -0.61 -23.28
CA SER A 40 7.37 -0.71 -23.53
C SER A 40 6.76 -1.92 -22.82
N ALA A 41 6.96 -2.05 -21.52
CA ALA A 41 6.17 -2.96 -20.73
C ALA A 41 5.04 -2.15 -20.09
N THR A 42 3.94 -1.99 -20.77
CA THR A 42 2.65 -1.62 -20.18
C THR A 42 2.19 -2.79 -19.32
N ILE A 43 2.86 -3.00 -18.19
CA ILE A 43 2.36 -3.91 -17.17
C ILE A 43 1.26 -3.12 -16.47
N ASN A 44 0.02 -3.37 -16.87
CA ASN A 44 -1.15 -2.76 -16.25
C ASN A 44 -1.46 -3.54 -14.97
N PHE A 45 -0.89 -3.10 -13.85
CA PHE A 45 -1.10 -3.72 -12.54
C PHE A 45 -2.46 -3.39 -11.91
N GLY A 46 -3.34 -2.69 -12.63
CA GLY A 46 -4.62 -2.19 -12.11
C GLY A 46 -4.49 -0.83 -11.41
N ASP A 47 -5.57 -0.41 -10.79
CA ASP A 47 -5.64 0.85 -10.07
C ASP A 47 -4.78 0.77 -8.79
N ASN A 48 -3.95 1.79 -8.56
CA ASN A 48 -3.14 1.91 -7.35
C ASN A 48 -3.82 2.88 -6.38
N GLU A 49 -4.06 2.44 -5.14
CA GLU A 49 -4.78 3.21 -4.13
C GLU A 49 -4.08 4.54 -3.82
N VAL A 50 -2.74 4.54 -3.74
CA VAL A 50 -1.95 5.75 -3.48
C VAL A 50 -2.12 6.76 -4.60
N VAL A 51 -2.06 6.32 -5.86
CA VAL A 51 -2.27 7.17 -7.03
C VAL A 51 -3.68 7.74 -7.02
N THR A 52 -4.68 6.88 -6.79
CA THR A 52 -6.09 7.27 -6.75
C THR A 52 -6.37 8.34 -5.69
N ILE A 53 -5.80 8.21 -4.48
CA ILE A 53 -5.98 9.19 -3.42
C ILE A 53 -5.33 10.52 -3.76
N VAL A 54 -4.08 10.47 -4.21
CA VAL A 54 -3.32 11.69 -4.50
C VAL A 54 -3.99 12.47 -5.64
N ASP A 55 -4.49 11.78 -6.66
CA ASP A 55 -5.24 12.40 -7.75
C ASP A 55 -6.58 13.01 -7.28
N GLN A 56 -7.25 12.37 -6.32
CA GLN A 56 -8.48 12.92 -5.73
C GLN A 56 -8.21 14.15 -4.84
N LEU A 57 -7.10 14.16 -4.09
CA LEU A 57 -6.74 15.26 -3.19
C LEU A 57 -6.14 16.46 -3.93
N LEU A 58 -5.41 16.22 -5.03
CA LEU A 58 -4.66 17.23 -5.75
C LEU A 58 -5.02 17.30 -7.25
N PRO A 59 -6.30 17.38 -7.63
CA PRO A 59 -6.72 17.29 -9.03
C PRO A 59 -6.18 18.45 -9.90
N LYS A 60 -5.88 19.60 -9.28
CA LYS A 60 -5.42 20.82 -9.96
C LYS A 60 -3.89 20.96 -10.02
N ASN A 61 -3.15 20.23 -9.20
CA ASN A 61 -1.70 20.37 -9.10
C ASN A 61 -0.97 19.05 -9.42
N LYS A 62 -0.92 18.72 -10.71
CA LYS A 62 -0.32 17.46 -11.19
C LYS A 62 1.15 17.29 -10.80
N SER A 63 1.94 18.37 -10.79
CA SER A 63 3.36 18.29 -10.37
C SER A 63 3.51 17.87 -8.92
N LEU A 64 2.72 18.47 -8.02
CA LEU A 64 2.74 18.13 -6.61
C LEU A 64 2.20 16.71 -6.37
N ALA A 65 1.13 16.33 -7.08
CA ALA A 65 0.59 14.97 -7.05
C ALA A 65 1.66 13.95 -7.44
N THR A 66 2.30 14.14 -8.59
CA THR A 66 3.41 13.29 -9.06
C THR A 66 4.52 13.16 -8.03
N PHE A 67 4.96 14.27 -7.43
CA PHE A 67 6.02 14.28 -6.43
C PHE A 67 5.64 13.46 -5.18
N ILE A 68 4.42 13.62 -4.68
CA ILE A 68 3.92 12.86 -3.53
C ILE A 68 3.81 11.38 -3.86
N ILE A 69 3.30 11.00 -5.03
CA ILE A 69 3.20 9.61 -5.47
C ILE A 69 4.58 8.96 -5.51
N ILE A 70 5.59 9.64 -6.05
CA ILE A 70 6.96 9.13 -6.11
C ILE A 70 7.53 8.89 -4.71
N ILE A 71 7.36 9.84 -3.77
CA ILE A 71 7.83 9.67 -2.40
C ILE A 71 7.17 8.47 -1.73
N LEU A 72 5.84 8.37 -1.82
CA LEU A 72 5.09 7.25 -1.22
C LEU A 72 5.47 5.91 -1.86
N ALA A 73 5.67 5.88 -3.17
CA ALA A 73 6.13 4.69 -3.87
C ALA A 73 7.53 4.24 -3.40
N ILE A 74 8.47 5.18 -3.24
CA ILE A 74 9.82 4.88 -2.72
C ILE A 74 9.72 4.31 -1.30
N VAL A 75 8.89 4.90 -0.44
CA VAL A 75 8.67 4.41 0.94
C VAL A 75 8.09 3.00 0.93
N GLN A 76 7.12 2.71 0.07
CA GLN A 76 6.54 1.37 -0.07
C GLN A 76 7.58 0.35 -0.53
N ILE A 77 8.36 0.67 -1.57
CA ILE A 77 9.42 -0.20 -2.09
C ILE A 77 10.47 -0.47 -1.01
N ALA A 78 10.93 0.58 -0.32
CA ALA A 78 11.91 0.46 0.76
C ALA A 78 11.38 -0.41 1.91
N CYS A 79 10.13 -0.20 2.33
CA CYS A 79 9.50 -1.01 3.37
C CYS A 79 9.38 -2.48 2.95
N GLY A 80 8.92 -2.77 1.73
CA GLY A 80 8.83 -4.13 1.21
C GLY A 80 10.21 -4.82 1.13
N ALA A 81 11.23 -4.11 0.63
CA ALA A 81 12.58 -4.63 0.52
C ALA A 81 13.21 -4.92 1.90
N ILE A 82 13.05 -4.01 2.87
CA ILE A 82 13.58 -4.19 4.22
C ILE A 82 12.85 -5.32 4.96
N LEU A 83 11.53 -5.46 4.79
CA LEU A 83 10.79 -6.61 5.32
C LEU A 83 11.30 -7.94 4.75
N LEU A 84 11.69 -8.00 3.47
CA LEU A 84 12.32 -9.18 2.89
C LEU A 84 13.71 -9.41 3.47
N LEU A 85 14.51 -8.36 3.63
CA LEU A 85 15.85 -8.45 4.23
C LEU A 85 15.80 -8.90 5.70
N ASN A 86 14.75 -8.53 6.44
CA ASN A 86 14.57 -8.91 7.84
C ASN A 86 14.45 -10.42 8.06
N PHE A 87 14.16 -11.21 7.01
CA PHE A 87 14.23 -12.67 7.08
C PHE A 87 15.68 -13.21 7.18
N PHE A 88 16.66 -12.42 6.75
CA PHE A 88 18.06 -12.82 6.67
C PHE A 88 18.96 -12.05 7.64
N ILE A 89 18.62 -10.81 7.93
CA ILE A 89 19.43 -9.88 8.73
C ILE A 89 18.50 -9.16 9.71
N GLU A 90 18.87 -9.07 10.98
CA GLU A 90 18.09 -8.32 11.97
C GLU A 90 18.15 -6.81 11.67
N THR A 91 17.04 -6.27 11.15
CA THR A 91 16.88 -4.85 10.80
C THR A 91 15.79 -4.17 11.62
N LYS A 92 15.58 -4.64 12.85
CA LYS A 92 14.43 -4.32 13.70
C LYS A 92 14.10 -2.83 13.77
N GLN A 93 15.03 -1.96 14.13
CA GLN A 93 14.75 -0.53 14.32
C GLN A 93 14.26 0.16 13.06
N ILE A 94 14.85 -0.17 11.91
CA ILE A 94 14.47 0.42 10.61
C ILE A 94 13.12 -0.14 10.18
N THR A 95 12.89 -1.42 10.38
CA THR A 95 11.64 -2.09 10.06
C THR A 95 10.48 -1.49 10.87
N ASP A 96 10.65 -1.29 12.18
CA ASP A 96 9.64 -0.70 13.06
C ASP A 96 9.22 0.70 12.58
N ILE A 97 10.19 1.57 12.27
CA ILE A 97 9.91 2.92 11.78
C ILE A 97 9.13 2.88 10.46
N LEU A 98 9.56 2.05 9.52
CA LEU A 98 8.89 1.92 8.23
C LEU A 98 7.48 1.35 8.36
N LEU A 99 7.27 0.36 9.23
CA LEU A 99 5.93 -0.19 9.48
C LEU A 99 5.00 0.85 10.10
N ILE A 100 5.48 1.72 11.01
CA ILE A 100 4.70 2.84 11.56
C ILE A 100 4.31 3.82 10.45
N ILE A 101 5.25 4.19 9.59
CA ILE A 101 4.96 5.08 8.45
C ILE A 101 3.90 4.45 7.56
N MET A 102 4.04 3.17 7.23
CA MET A 102 3.07 2.45 6.39
C MET A 102 1.70 2.32 7.07
N LEU A 103 1.66 2.13 8.40
CA LEU A 103 0.41 2.10 9.15
C LEU A 103 -0.34 3.44 9.03
N VAL A 104 0.37 4.56 9.15
CA VAL A 104 -0.21 5.91 8.98
C VAL A 104 -0.71 6.09 7.55
N VAL A 105 0.07 5.71 6.54
CA VAL A 105 -0.33 5.80 5.13
C VAL A 105 -1.62 4.99 4.89
N TRP A 106 -1.69 3.73 5.37
CA TRP A 106 -2.89 2.89 5.21
C TRP A 106 -4.10 3.40 6.00
N ALA A 107 -3.90 4.00 7.17
CA ALA A 107 -4.99 4.64 7.90
C ALA A 107 -5.56 5.83 7.10
N LEU A 108 -4.72 6.63 6.47
CA LEU A 108 -5.15 7.71 5.58
C LEU A 108 -5.88 7.16 4.33
N ILE A 109 -5.41 6.06 3.75
CA ILE A 109 -6.08 5.37 2.64
C ILE A 109 -7.52 5.01 3.02
N ILE A 110 -7.73 4.39 4.18
CA ILE A 110 -9.08 4.05 4.66
C ILE A 110 -9.93 5.30 4.83
N ILE A 111 -9.40 6.35 5.45
CA ILE A 111 -10.17 7.59 5.66
C ILE A 111 -10.58 8.20 4.31
N PHE A 112 -9.65 8.35 3.38
CA PHE A 112 -9.91 9.05 2.13
C PHE A 112 -10.65 8.22 1.08
N LEU A 113 -10.41 6.93 0.97
CA LEU A 113 -11.10 6.07 0.00
C LEU A 113 -12.35 5.42 0.58
N ASP A 114 -12.24 4.79 1.76
CA ASP A 114 -13.34 3.97 2.27
C ASP A 114 -14.39 4.79 3.04
N ILE A 115 -13.99 5.92 3.65
CA ILE A 115 -14.96 6.75 4.39
C ILE A 115 -15.48 7.88 3.49
N ILE A 116 -14.59 8.70 2.93
CA ILE A 116 -14.95 9.96 2.24
C ILE A 116 -15.08 9.77 0.72
N GLY A 117 -14.35 8.83 0.12
CA GLY A 117 -14.23 8.64 -1.33
C GLY A 117 -15.56 8.35 -2.04
N THR A 118 -15.54 8.44 -3.36
CA THR A 118 -16.67 8.09 -4.21
C THR A 118 -16.94 6.58 -4.15
N GLY A 119 -18.05 6.20 -3.51
CA GLY A 119 -18.34 4.79 -3.20
C GLY A 119 -17.98 4.38 -1.77
N GLY A 120 -17.37 5.28 -0.99
CA GLY A 120 -17.10 5.10 0.43
C GLY A 120 -18.35 5.21 1.30
N LEU A 121 -18.16 5.01 2.61
CA LEU A 121 -19.23 4.93 3.61
C LEU A 121 -20.21 6.13 3.53
N ILE A 122 -19.68 7.34 3.38
CA ILE A 122 -20.49 8.58 3.34
C ILE A 122 -21.07 8.84 1.94
N ASN A 123 -20.33 8.53 0.88
CA ASN A 123 -20.61 9.01 -0.46
C ASN A 123 -21.08 7.93 -1.45
N GLY A 124 -21.62 6.80 -0.98
CA GLY A 124 -22.26 5.91 -1.92
C GLY A 124 -22.20 4.43 -1.70
N ALA A 125 -21.56 3.95 -0.62
CA ALA A 125 -21.50 2.54 -0.30
C ALA A 125 -22.89 1.86 -0.25
N PHE A 126 -23.90 2.57 0.23
CA PHE A 126 -25.25 2.04 0.44
C PHE A 126 -26.25 2.38 -0.69
N LYS A 127 -25.80 2.91 -1.84
CA LYS A 127 -26.71 3.24 -2.95
C LYS A 127 -27.41 2.02 -3.54
N ASN A 128 -26.71 0.91 -3.66
CA ASN A 128 -27.26 -0.36 -4.14
C ASN A 128 -26.38 -1.54 -3.68
N TYR A 129 -26.88 -2.77 -3.87
CA TYR A 129 -26.17 -3.98 -3.47
C TYR A 129 -24.77 -4.11 -4.09
N LYS A 130 -24.60 -3.74 -5.36
CA LYS A 130 -23.31 -3.83 -6.07
C LYS A 130 -22.27 -2.89 -5.45
N THR A 131 -22.66 -1.63 -5.15
CA THR A 131 -21.76 -0.67 -4.50
C THR A 131 -21.42 -1.08 -3.08
N PHE A 132 -22.37 -1.63 -2.33
CA PHE A 132 -22.15 -2.14 -0.99
C PHE A 132 -21.14 -3.29 -0.98
N VAL A 133 -21.29 -4.27 -1.86
CA VAL A 133 -20.35 -5.40 -1.97
C VAL A 133 -18.95 -4.92 -2.38
N ALA A 134 -18.86 -3.99 -3.34
CA ALA A 134 -17.57 -3.41 -3.74
C ALA A 134 -16.89 -2.68 -2.57
N PHE A 135 -17.63 -1.89 -1.81
CA PHE A 135 -17.14 -1.22 -0.61
C PHE A 135 -16.64 -2.22 0.44
N CYS A 136 -17.42 -3.25 0.76
CA CYS A 136 -17.01 -4.28 1.73
C CYS A 136 -15.74 -5.01 1.29
N LYS A 137 -15.61 -5.32 0.00
CA LYS A 137 -14.42 -5.94 -0.57
C LYS A 137 -13.20 -5.03 -0.39
N GLN A 138 -13.30 -3.76 -0.78
CA GLN A 138 -12.22 -2.78 -0.68
C GLN A 138 -11.80 -2.57 0.78
N LEU A 139 -12.73 -2.30 1.67
CA LEU A 139 -12.48 -2.13 3.10
C LEU A 139 -11.80 -3.36 3.72
N SER A 140 -12.26 -4.57 3.38
CA SER A 140 -11.64 -5.80 3.88
C SER A 140 -10.19 -5.97 3.43
N GLN A 141 -9.86 -5.57 2.21
CA GLN A 141 -8.48 -5.57 1.71
C GLN A 141 -7.59 -4.59 2.49
N HIS A 142 -8.07 -3.37 2.72
CA HIS A 142 -7.32 -2.37 3.50
C HIS A 142 -7.12 -2.78 4.96
N LEU A 143 -8.16 -3.34 5.60
CA LEU A 143 -8.06 -3.88 6.96
C LEU A 143 -7.11 -5.07 7.06
N LEU A 144 -7.06 -5.92 6.03
CA LEU A 144 -6.12 -7.04 5.98
C LEU A 144 -4.67 -6.54 5.95
N VAL A 145 -4.38 -5.49 5.18
CA VAL A 145 -3.04 -4.89 5.13
C VAL A 145 -2.68 -4.27 6.49
N ILE A 146 -3.58 -3.51 7.13
CA ILE A 146 -3.36 -2.98 8.48
C ILE A 146 -3.12 -4.12 9.48
N GLY A 147 -3.92 -5.17 9.44
CA GLY A 147 -3.75 -6.35 10.30
C GLY A 147 -2.39 -7.02 10.10
N ALA A 148 -1.94 -7.13 8.85
CA ALA A 148 -0.62 -7.67 8.53
C ALA A 148 0.52 -6.80 9.06
N ILE A 149 0.43 -5.47 8.92
CA ILE A 149 1.40 -4.51 9.46
C ILE A 149 1.48 -4.62 10.99
N LEU A 150 0.33 -4.64 11.69
CA LEU A 150 0.29 -4.75 13.15
C LEU A 150 0.85 -6.09 13.65
N LEU A 151 0.60 -7.19 12.94
CA LEU A 151 1.16 -8.49 13.28
C LEU A 151 2.67 -8.55 13.00
N ALA A 152 3.14 -7.94 11.93
CA ALA A 152 4.56 -7.82 11.65
C ALA A 152 5.26 -7.06 12.79
N PHE A 153 4.72 -5.90 13.20
CA PHE A 153 5.24 -5.09 14.29
C PHE A 153 5.28 -5.82 15.64
N LYS A 154 4.24 -6.61 15.97
CA LYS A 154 4.18 -7.34 17.24
C LYS A 154 5.18 -8.50 17.33
N ASN A 155 5.55 -9.09 16.20
CA ASN A 155 6.38 -10.29 16.16
C ASN A 155 7.88 -9.98 15.95
N GLU A 156 8.27 -8.74 15.91
CA GLU A 156 9.66 -8.26 15.95
C GLU A 156 10.10 -7.86 17.34
#